data_6cbcb631e9d7271abfeb04f8a9faea7b
#
_entry.id   6cbcb631e9d7271abfeb04f8a9faea7b
#
_cell.length_a   1.000
_cell.length_b   1.000
_cell.length_c   1.000
_cell.angle_alpha   90.00
_cell.angle_beta   90.00
_cell.angle_gamma   90.00
#
_symmetry.space_group_name_H-M   'P 1'
#
loop_
_entity.id
_entity.type
_entity.pdbx_description
1 polymer ?
#
loop_
_entity_poly.entity_id
_entity_poly.type
_entity_poly.pdbx_seq_one_letter_code
_entity_poly.pdbx_strand_id
1 'polypeptide(L)'
;MGRSTLVGLLFGVLAWSGTASGVGSRPTLRLLDRQPVEVHGAGFYRHERVRVTLVAARPYVRTVRSSATGTFNAAFADVSFPFDRCGNGWTLMARGARGDAATLKLPQPECPPQLGP
;
A
#
# COMPACT_ATOMS: atom_id res chain seq x y z
N MET A 1 -23.94 -55.42 30.27
CA MET A 1 -23.70 -55.00 30.15
C MET A 1 -23.33 -53.95 29.54
N GLY A 2 -23.47 -53.45 29.22
CA GLY A 2 -23.14 -52.52 28.62
C GLY A 2 -22.44 -51.71 28.43
N ARG A 3 -22.11 -51.36 28.16
CA ARG A 3 -21.38 -50.71 28.03
C ARG A 3 -21.31 -49.63 27.37
N SER A 4 -21.29 -49.02 27.21
CA SER A 4 -21.20 -48.06 26.65
C SER A 4 -20.47 -47.29 26.25
N THR A 5 -20.11 -47.09 26.05
CA THR A 5 -19.32 -46.44 25.60
C THR A 5 -19.25 -45.29 25.11
N LEU A 6 -19.22 -44.66 24.97
CA LEU A 6 -19.05 -43.61 24.52
C LEU A 6 -18.39 -42.88 24.06
N VAL A 7 -18.09 -42.59 23.77
CA VAL A 7 -17.44 -41.92 23.19
C VAL A 7 -17.42 -40.71 22.95
N GLY A 8 -17.10 -40.18 22.99
CA GLY A 8 -16.89 -38.98 22.92
C GLY A 8 -16.42 -38.37 21.91
N LEU A 9 -16.41 -38.08 21.52
CA LEU A 9 -15.96 -37.49 20.57
C LEU A 9 -15.68 -36.26 20.53
N LEU A 10 -15.17 -35.72 20.46
CA LEU A 10 -14.81 -34.64 20.40
C LEU A 10 -14.46 -34.03 19.42
N PHE A 11 -14.33 -33.28 19.12
CA PHE A 11 -14.03 -32.69 18.22
C PHE A 11 -13.53 -31.56 18.21
N GLY A 12 -13.07 -31.33 18.10
CA GLY A 12 -12.29 -30.50 17.90
C GLY A 12 -12.46 -29.50 17.03
N VAL A 13 -12.45 -28.76 17.20
CA VAL A 13 -12.71 -27.88 16.45
C VAL A 13 -11.79 -27.07 16.11
N LEU A 14 -11.39 -26.81 15.57
CA LEU A 14 -10.58 -26.07 15.19
C LEU A 14 -10.73 -24.89 14.82
N ALA A 15 -10.67 -24.28 15.12
CA ALA A 15 -10.75 -23.06 14.92
C ALA A 15 -9.87 -22.48 14.09
N TRP A 16 -9.77 -22.06 13.44
CA TRP A 16 -9.01 -21.55 12.68
C TRP A 16 -8.86 -20.32 12.58
N SER A 17 -8.92 -19.80 12.67
CA SER A 17 -8.73 -18.64 12.67
C SER A 17 -7.73 -18.22 11.96
N GLY A 18 -7.34 -18.18 11.84
CA GLY A 18 -6.38 -17.79 11.35
C GLY A 18 -6.24 -17.08 10.51
N THR A 19 -6.18 -16.96 10.32
CA THR A 19 -6.11 -16.37 9.52
C THR A 19 -5.72 -15.30 9.26
N ALA A 20 -5.95 -14.95 9.60
CA ALA A 20 -5.75 -13.84 9.32
C ALA A 20 -4.57 -13.48 9.09
N SER A 21 -4.15 -13.78 9.42
CA SER A 21 -3.06 -13.54 9.30
C SER A 21 -2.67 -12.75 8.38
N GLY A 22 -2.21 -12.72 8.22
CA GLY A 22 -1.65 -12.04 7.41
C GLY A 22 -2.31 -11.13 6.85
N VAL A 23 -2.93 -11.36 6.83
CA VAL A 23 -3.63 -10.62 6.31
C VAL A 23 -3.68 -9.50 6.74
N GLY A 24 -3.66 -9.37 7.55
CA GLY A 24 -3.81 -8.27 8.00
C GLY A 24 -3.22 -7.15 7.47
N SER A 25 -2.29 -7.18 6.95
CA SER A 25 -1.68 -6.04 6.55
C SER A 25 -2.40 -5.40 5.49
N ARG A 26 -2.79 -4.21 5.69
CA ARG A 26 -3.30 -3.45 4.64
C ARG A 26 -2.19 -2.92 3.85
N PRO A 27 -2.30 -2.86 2.53
CA PRO A 27 -1.27 -2.22 1.72
C PRO A 27 -1.15 -0.75 2.08
N THR A 28 0.08 -0.29 2.20
CA THR A 28 0.34 1.11 2.50
C THR A 28 1.46 1.64 1.61
N LEU A 29 1.46 2.95 1.45
CA LEU A 29 2.51 3.65 0.73
C LEU A 29 3.09 4.71 1.63
N ARG A 30 4.38 4.94 1.50
CA ARG A 30 5.07 5.96 2.26
C ARG A 30 6.07 6.65 1.37
N LEU A 31 6.14 7.94 1.47
CA LEU A 31 7.10 8.71 0.68
C LEU A 31 8.45 8.65 1.36
N LEU A 32 9.46 8.23 0.62
CA LEU A 32 10.81 8.17 1.15
C LEU A 32 11.60 9.42 0.81
N ASP A 33 11.38 9.96 -0.36
CA ASP A 33 12.12 11.11 -0.81
C ASP A 33 11.26 11.89 -1.78
N ARG A 34 11.50 13.17 -1.88
CA ARG A 34 10.72 14.03 -2.76
C ARG A 34 11.52 14.58 -3.94
N GLN A 35 12.81 14.42 -3.92
CA GLN A 35 13.66 14.98 -4.98
C GLN A 35 14.82 14.06 -5.25
N PRO A 36 14.65 13.07 -6.08
CA PRO A 36 13.45 12.74 -6.83
C PRO A 36 12.46 11.96 -5.95
N VAL A 37 11.29 11.79 -6.46
CA VAL A 37 10.25 11.11 -5.70
C VAL A 37 10.57 9.63 -5.58
N GLU A 38 10.56 9.14 -4.36
CA GLU A 38 10.74 7.72 -4.07
C GLU A 38 9.69 7.29 -3.09
N VAL A 39 9.13 6.12 -3.31
CA VAL A 39 8.00 5.63 -2.56
C VAL A 39 8.28 4.22 -2.06
N HIS A 40 7.86 3.94 -0.85
CA HIS A 40 7.96 2.61 -0.28
C HIS A 40 6.57 2.03 -0.09
N GLY A 41 6.37 0.82 -0.57
CA GLY A 41 5.12 0.12 -0.38
C GLY A 41 5.30 -1.07 0.53
N ALA A 42 4.28 -1.38 1.31
CA ALA A 42 4.30 -2.51 2.21
C ALA A 42 2.90 -3.09 2.31
N GLY A 43 2.82 -4.33 2.73
CA GLY A 43 1.54 -4.97 2.90
C GLY A 43 0.94 -5.54 1.63
N PHE A 44 1.71 -5.61 0.57
CA PHE A 44 1.24 -6.19 -0.67
C PHE A 44 1.49 -7.69 -0.66
N TYR A 45 0.91 -8.38 -1.61
CA TYR A 45 1.22 -9.81 -1.74
C TYR A 45 2.66 -9.95 -2.19
N ARG A 46 3.29 -11.03 -1.80
CA ARG A 46 4.69 -11.21 -2.14
C ARG A 46 4.84 -11.51 -3.61
N HIS A 47 5.92 -11.05 -4.15
CA HIS A 47 6.34 -11.34 -5.53
C HIS A 47 5.28 -11.01 -6.56
N GLU A 48 4.47 -10.00 -6.30
CA GLU A 48 3.46 -9.64 -7.29
C GLU A 48 3.91 -8.38 -8.02
N ARG A 49 3.37 -8.21 -9.19
CA ARG A 49 3.63 -7.01 -9.96
C ARG A 49 2.74 -5.89 -9.45
N VAL A 50 3.33 -4.77 -9.15
CA VAL A 50 2.61 -3.63 -8.62
C VAL A 50 2.81 -2.46 -9.56
N ARG A 51 1.71 -1.84 -9.93
CA ARG A 51 1.77 -0.63 -10.74
C ARG A 51 1.62 0.56 -9.81
N VAL A 52 2.61 1.42 -9.82
CA VAL A 52 2.62 2.61 -8.99
C VAL A 52 2.43 3.81 -9.88
N THR A 53 1.40 4.59 -9.60
CA THR A 53 1.06 5.74 -10.41
C THR A 53 1.15 6.99 -9.55
N LEU A 54 1.89 7.96 -10.02
CA LEU A 54 1.97 9.26 -9.39
C LEU A 54 1.18 10.23 -10.25
N VAL A 55 0.12 10.79 -9.69
CA VAL A 55 -0.72 11.73 -10.42
C VAL A 55 -0.38 13.12 -9.95
N ALA A 56 0.18 13.89 -10.83
CA ALA A 56 0.52 15.27 -10.58
C ALA A 56 -0.13 16.08 -11.69
N ALA A 57 0.63 16.88 -12.40
CA ALA A 57 0.07 17.54 -13.56
C ALA A 57 -0.30 16.52 -14.61
N ARG A 58 0.38 15.41 -14.59
CA ARG A 58 0.08 14.30 -15.48
C ARG A 58 0.46 13.03 -14.76
N PRO A 59 0.02 11.88 -15.24
CA PRO A 59 0.36 10.63 -14.54
C PRO A 59 1.76 10.15 -14.92
N TYR A 60 2.44 9.61 -13.95
CA TYR A 60 3.71 8.92 -14.14
C TYR A 60 3.52 7.52 -13.58
N VAL A 61 3.93 6.51 -14.33
CA VAL A 61 3.68 5.13 -13.96
C VAL A 61 4.98 4.38 -13.86
N ARG A 62 5.10 3.58 -12.81
CA ARG A 62 6.22 2.66 -12.67
C ARG A 62 5.67 1.30 -12.29
N THR A 63 6.27 0.26 -12.81
CA THR A 63 5.89 -1.09 -12.46
C THR A 63 7.03 -1.72 -11.71
N VAL A 64 6.73 -2.29 -10.55
CA VAL A 64 7.74 -2.92 -9.72
C VAL A 64 7.20 -4.26 -9.28
N ARG A 65 8.07 -5.07 -8.69
CA ARG A 65 7.67 -6.36 -8.16
C ARG A 65 7.93 -6.34 -6.67
N SER A 66 6.94 -6.76 -5.91
CA SER A 66 7.10 -6.79 -4.47
C SER A 66 8.07 -7.89 -4.06
N SER A 67 8.63 -7.74 -2.88
CA SER A 67 9.59 -8.68 -2.34
C SER A 67 8.89 -9.86 -1.71
N ALA A 68 9.68 -10.75 -1.12
CA ALA A 68 9.14 -11.89 -0.41
C ALA A 68 8.31 -11.46 0.80
N THR A 69 8.52 -10.26 1.29
CA THR A 69 7.77 -9.75 2.42
C THR A 69 6.70 -8.74 2.00
N GLY A 70 6.45 -8.62 0.71
CA GLY A 70 5.39 -7.74 0.24
C GLY A 70 5.74 -6.28 0.23
N THR A 71 7.01 -5.95 0.13
CA THR A 71 7.44 -4.57 0.11
C THR A 71 8.08 -4.25 -1.24
N PHE A 72 8.16 -2.97 -1.55
CA PHE A 72 8.84 -2.53 -2.75
C PHE A 72 9.23 -1.08 -2.60
N ASN A 73 10.17 -0.66 -3.42
CA ASN A 73 10.50 0.75 -3.56
C ASN A 73 10.32 1.12 -5.02
N ALA A 74 9.72 2.26 -5.26
CA ALA A 74 9.52 2.75 -6.61
C ALA A 74 10.13 4.13 -6.71
N ALA A 75 10.94 4.33 -7.72
CA ALA A 75 11.62 5.60 -7.91
C ALA A 75 11.10 6.27 -9.16
N PHE A 76 10.81 7.54 -9.04
CA PHE A 76 10.43 8.37 -10.16
C PHE A 76 11.57 9.35 -10.37
N ALA A 77 12.64 8.84 -10.99
CA ALA A 77 13.88 9.60 -11.05
C ALA A 77 13.74 10.91 -11.79
N ASP A 78 12.77 10.99 -12.68
CA ASP A 78 12.56 12.20 -13.47
C ASP A 78 11.55 13.14 -12.85
N VAL A 79 11.10 12.89 -11.65
CA VAL A 79 10.04 13.68 -11.03
C VAL A 79 10.49 14.16 -9.67
N SER A 80 10.35 15.45 -9.43
CA SER A 80 10.65 16.01 -8.12
C SER A 80 9.43 16.76 -7.62
N PHE A 81 9.12 16.53 -6.36
CA PHE A 81 7.99 17.18 -5.75
C PHE A 81 8.33 18.63 -5.44
N PRO A 82 7.60 19.58 -5.98
CA PRO A 82 7.92 20.99 -5.75
C PRO A 82 7.46 21.43 -4.37
N PHE A 83 8.39 21.79 -3.55
CA PHE A 83 8.06 22.20 -2.21
C PHE A 83 7.52 23.61 -2.15
N ASP A 84 7.92 24.43 -3.07
CA ASP A 84 7.62 25.84 -2.98
C ASP A 84 6.47 26.24 -3.87
N ARG A 85 5.75 25.33 -4.42
CA ARG A 85 4.66 25.67 -5.28
C ARG A 85 3.36 25.40 -4.64
N CYS A 86 2.49 26.31 -4.71
CA CYS A 86 1.11 26.09 -4.32
C CYS A 86 0.37 25.59 -5.52
N GLY A 87 -0.41 24.60 -5.35
CA GLY A 87 -1.13 24.04 -6.46
C GLY A 87 -1.90 22.85 -5.98
N ASN A 88 -2.33 22.03 -6.91
CA ASN A 88 -3.07 20.83 -6.54
C ASN A 88 -2.12 19.83 -5.92
N GLY A 89 -2.61 19.08 -4.97
CA GLY A 89 -1.81 18.07 -4.36
C GLY A 89 -1.52 16.93 -5.32
N TRP A 90 -0.58 16.10 -4.94
CA TRP A 90 -0.19 14.94 -5.72
C TRP A 90 -0.79 13.71 -5.07
N THR A 91 -1.04 12.71 -5.86
CA THR A 91 -1.59 11.46 -5.36
C THR A 91 -0.76 10.30 -5.87
N LEU A 92 -0.41 9.41 -4.95
CA LEU A 92 0.27 8.18 -5.32
C LEU A 92 -0.69 7.03 -5.13
N MET A 93 -0.75 6.16 -6.10
CA MET A 93 -1.59 4.98 -6.04
C MET A 93 -0.77 3.79 -6.43
N ALA A 94 -0.94 2.70 -5.73
CA ALA A 94 -0.29 1.45 -6.08
C ALA A 94 -1.35 0.38 -6.16
N ARG A 95 -1.30 -0.41 -7.21
CA ARG A 95 -2.25 -1.48 -7.40
C ARG A 95 -1.50 -2.74 -7.75
N GLY A 96 -1.68 -3.76 -6.93
CA GLY A 96 -1.07 -5.05 -7.19
C GLY A 96 -1.88 -5.87 -8.15
N ALA A 97 -1.23 -6.84 -8.76
CA ALA A 97 -1.89 -7.69 -9.75
C ALA A 97 -3.01 -8.50 -9.13
N ARG A 98 -2.98 -8.70 -7.82
CA ARG A 98 -4.01 -9.48 -7.15
C ARG A 98 -5.12 -8.63 -6.58
N GLY A 99 -5.14 -7.34 -6.90
CA GLY A 99 -6.23 -6.49 -6.48
C GLY A 99 -5.98 -5.68 -5.23
N ASP A 100 -4.87 -5.89 -4.55
CA ASP A 100 -4.53 -5.08 -3.40
C ASP A 100 -4.12 -3.70 -3.88
N ALA A 101 -4.44 -2.70 -3.10
CA ALA A 101 -4.21 -1.33 -3.53
C ALA A 101 -3.99 -0.42 -2.34
N ALA A 102 -3.26 0.64 -2.57
CA ALA A 102 -3.01 1.65 -1.56
C ALA A 102 -2.93 3.01 -2.22
N THR A 103 -3.30 4.04 -1.48
CA THR A 103 -3.28 5.40 -1.98
C THR A 103 -2.65 6.29 -0.93
N LEU A 104 -1.83 7.20 -1.38
CA LEU A 104 -1.21 8.19 -0.50
C LEU A 104 -1.38 9.55 -1.15
N LYS A 105 -2.00 10.46 -0.43
CA LYS A 105 -2.16 11.82 -0.92
C LYS A 105 -1.07 12.67 -0.34
N LEU A 106 -0.37 13.36 -1.21
CA LEU A 106 0.69 14.27 -0.78
C LEU A 106 0.08 15.66 -0.72
N PRO A 107 -0.10 16.19 0.48
CA PRO A 107 -0.76 17.47 0.61
C PRO A 107 0.08 18.57 0.01
N GLN A 108 -0.60 19.60 -0.42
CA GLN A 108 0.10 20.78 -0.85
C GLN A 108 0.80 21.40 0.30
N PRO A 109 1.88 22.09 0.05
CA PRO A 109 2.46 22.92 1.09
C PRO A 109 1.45 24.00 1.46
N GLU A 110 1.48 24.38 2.71
CA GLU A 110 0.61 25.43 3.14
C GLU A 110 0.99 26.70 2.47
N CYS A 111 0.09 27.23 1.71
CA CYS A 111 0.35 28.49 1.03
C CYS A 111 -0.47 29.54 1.70
N PRO A 112 0.09 30.72 1.95
CA PRO A 112 -0.70 31.79 2.53
C PRO A 112 -1.80 32.19 1.58
N PRO A 113 -2.91 32.64 2.09
CA PRO A 113 -3.99 33.05 1.23
C PRO A 113 -3.51 34.18 0.34
N GLN A 114 -3.92 34.10 -0.90
CA GLN A 114 -3.53 35.12 -1.79
C GLN A 114 -4.46 36.24 -1.60
N LEU A 115 -3.91 37.32 -1.20
CA LEU A 115 -4.73 38.48 -1.04
C LEU A 115 -4.77 39.06 -2.38
N GLY A 116 -5.81 39.03 -3.00
CA GLY A 116 -5.91 39.56 -4.29
C GLY A 116 -5.57 41.01 -4.28
N PRO A 117 -5.38 41.60 -5.37
CA PRO A 117 -5.02 43.02 -5.47
C PRO A 117 -6.17 43.93 -5.06
#